data_bb63e8d77daaf2bdd294047029aff55c
#
_entry.id   bb63e8d77daaf2bdd294047029aff55c
#
_cell.length_a   1.000
_cell.length_b   1.000
_cell.length_c   1.000
_cell.angle_alpha   90.00
_cell.angle_beta   90.00
_cell.angle_gamma   90.00
#
_symmetry.space_group_name_H-M   'P 1'
#
loop_
_entity.id
_entity.type
_entity.pdbx_description
1 polymer ?
#
loop_
_entity_poly.entity_id
_entity_poly.type
_entity_poly.pdbx_seq_one_letter_code
_entity_poly.pdbx_strand_id
1 'polypeptide(L)'
;PIYINDQPAINIYELRAQCRRLQNAHGIKMVIIDYLQLMSGGGDKGMNREQEISSISRSLKGLAKELNIPVIALSQLNRSVETRGGDKKPQLSDLRESGSIEQDADMVMFLYRPEYYNLNEGQDGASLKGVSEIIIAKHRNGPTGSVELRFNKNFGRFYDAGGLADEMQEFNSYKTLPSKGNFMKDEDGKGAESFDIF
;
A
#
# COMPACT_ATOMS: atom_id res chain seq x y z
N PRO A 1 19.54 -1.53 -7.40
CA PRO A 1 19.64 -1.74 -5.94
C PRO A 1 18.49 -1.07 -5.20
N ILE A 2 18.05 -1.66 -4.08
CA ILE A 2 17.06 -1.11 -3.15
C ILE A 2 17.76 -0.84 -1.84
N TYR A 3 17.58 0.37 -1.30
CA TYR A 3 18.12 0.79 0.00
C TYR A 3 16.97 0.90 0.99
N ILE A 4 17.02 0.17 2.08
CA ILE A 4 15.97 0.13 3.10
C ILE A 4 16.48 0.83 4.35
N ASN A 5 15.67 1.75 4.88
CA ASN A 5 15.86 2.34 6.20
C ASN A 5 14.67 1.95 7.07
N ASP A 6 14.92 1.20 8.11
CA ASP A 6 13.95 0.69 9.07
C ASP A 6 13.86 1.55 10.36
N GLN A 7 14.48 2.73 10.36
CA GLN A 7 14.46 3.63 11.51
C GLN A 7 13.02 4.09 11.82
N PRO A 8 12.51 3.80 13.02
CA PRO A 8 11.18 4.25 13.39
C PRO A 8 11.17 5.78 13.59
N ALA A 9 10.07 6.43 13.21
CA ALA A 9 9.83 7.86 13.43
C ALA A 9 10.95 8.78 12.89
N ILE A 10 11.48 8.47 11.71
CA ILE A 10 12.49 9.32 11.07
C ILE A 10 11.97 10.76 10.93
N ASN A 11 12.82 11.74 11.27
CA ASN A 11 12.42 13.12 11.04
C ASN A 11 12.75 13.58 9.62
N ILE A 12 12.04 14.60 9.16
CA ILE A 12 12.11 15.08 7.78
C ILE A 12 13.51 15.59 7.41
N TYR A 13 14.25 16.18 8.34
CA TYR A 13 15.61 16.70 8.08
C TYR A 13 16.60 15.55 7.92
N GLU A 14 16.46 14.53 8.72
CA GLU A 14 17.29 13.33 8.66
C GLU A 14 17.04 12.56 7.36
N LEU A 15 15.76 12.35 7.00
CA LEU A 15 15.37 11.76 5.71
C LEU A 15 16.02 12.52 4.54
N ARG A 16 15.94 13.85 4.56
CA ARG A 16 16.54 14.70 3.52
C ARG A 16 18.05 14.50 3.42
N ALA A 17 18.75 14.46 4.56
CA ALA A 17 20.20 14.24 4.59
C ALA A 17 20.57 12.85 4.06
N GLN A 18 19.80 11.81 4.40
CA GLN A 18 20.03 10.46 3.91
C GLN A 18 19.75 10.35 2.40
N CYS A 19 18.66 10.93 1.91
CA CYS A 19 18.34 10.93 0.47
C CYS A 19 19.41 11.64 -0.36
N ARG A 20 19.94 12.78 0.13
CA ARG A 20 21.07 13.47 -0.53
C ARG A 20 22.32 12.59 -0.63
N ARG A 21 22.67 11.89 0.47
CA ARG A 21 23.83 10.98 0.47
C ARG A 21 23.63 9.84 -0.53
N LEU A 22 22.45 9.22 -0.53
CA LEU A 22 22.12 8.13 -1.45
C LEU A 22 22.05 8.60 -2.90
N GLN A 23 21.55 9.81 -3.16
CA GLN A 23 21.55 10.40 -4.49
C GLN A 23 22.97 10.63 -5.00
N ASN A 24 23.87 11.19 -4.17
CA ASN A 24 25.26 11.47 -4.56
C ASN A 24 26.07 10.18 -4.73
N ALA A 25 25.91 9.20 -3.85
CA ALA A 25 26.68 7.97 -3.85
C ALA A 25 26.18 6.94 -4.87
N HIS A 26 24.89 6.86 -5.11
CA HIS A 26 24.25 5.75 -5.82
C HIS A 26 23.26 6.19 -6.91
N GLY A 27 22.95 7.49 -7.01
CA GLY A 27 22.02 8.02 -8.00
C GLY A 27 20.62 7.44 -7.90
N ILE A 28 20.05 7.38 -6.68
CA ILE A 28 18.69 6.87 -6.47
C ILE A 28 17.69 7.59 -7.37
N LYS A 29 16.66 6.88 -7.82
CA LYS A 29 15.67 7.39 -8.79
C LYS A 29 14.28 7.60 -8.21
N MET A 30 14.05 7.15 -6.99
CA MET A 30 12.75 7.23 -6.29
C MET A 30 12.95 7.12 -4.79
N VAL A 31 12.07 7.76 -4.03
CA VAL A 31 11.93 7.57 -2.59
C VAL A 31 10.52 7.07 -2.31
N ILE A 32 10.39 6.04 -1.47
CA ILE A 32 9.10 5.51 -1.01
C ILE A 32 9.08 5.61 0.52
N ILE A 33 7.98 6.13 1.09
CA ILE A 33 7.79 6.33 2.53
C ILE A 33 6.56 5.54 2.97
N ASP A 34 6.75 4.59 3.89
CA ASP A 34 5.69 3.80 4.51
C ASP A 34 5.71 4.04 6.02
N TYR A 35 4.85 4.87 6.52
CA TYR A 35 3.90 5.83 5.99
C TYR A 35 4.04 7.20 6.67
N LEU A 36 3.40 8.25 6.14
CA LEU A 36 3.60 9.64 6.58
C LEU A 36 3.38 9.85 8.08
N GLN A 37 2.37 9.19 8.64
CA GLN A 37 2.01 9.33 10.05
C GLN A 37 3.02 8.71 11.02
N LEU A 38 4.04 8.00 10.55
CA LEU A 38 5.17 7.57 11.39
C LEU A 38 6.31 8.59 11.43
N MET A 39 6.33 9.53 10.48
CA MET A 39 7.39 10.56 10.45
C MET A 39 7.21 11.60 11.55
N SER A 40 8.29 12.23 11.94
CA SER A 40 8.29 13.42 12.80
C SER A 40 8.72 14.67 12.02
N GLY A 41 8.06 15.79 12.31
CA GLY A 41 8.35 17.07 11.66
C GLY A 41 9.60 17.76 12.16
N GLY A 42 10.19 17.30 13.28
CA GLY A 42 11.35 17.94 13.92
C GLY A 42 11.06 19.37 14.42
N GLY A 43 9.80 19.73 14.55
CA GLY A 43 9.35 21.08 14.89
C GLY A 43 9.12 21.30 16.39
N ASP A 44 8.72 22.53 16.72
CA ASP A 44 8.50 23.01 18.08
C ASP A 44 7.44 22.18 18.84
N LYS A 45 7.66 22.06 20.16
CA LYS A 45 6.77 21.42 21.15
C LYS A 45 5.42 22.19 21.31
N GLY A 46 4.65 22.34 20.26
CA GLY A 46 3.38 23.07 20.30
C GLY A 46 2.55 22.90 19.03
N MET A 47 3.12 22.28 18.00
CA MET A 47 2.38 21.98 16.78
C MET A 47 1.39 20.83 17.03
N ASN A 48 0.18 20.99 16.58
CA ASN A 48 -0.74 19.86 16.54
C ASN A 48 -0.33 18.89 15.42
N ARG A 49 -0.84 17.65 15.46
CA ARG A 49 -0.45 16.60 14.51
C ARG A 49 -0.77 16.95 13.05
N GLU A 50 -1.86 17.66 12.82
CA GLU A 50 -2.24 18.11 11.48
C GLU A 50 -1.22 19.09 10.90
N GLN A 51 -0.77 20.05 11.70
CA GLN A 51 0.26 21.01 11.30
C GLN A 51 1.61 20.34 11.04
N GLU A 52 1.95 19.35 11.84
CA GLU A 52 3.17 18.56 11.66
C GLU A 52 3.16 17.80 10.33
N ILE A 53 2.10 17.06 10.04
CA ILE A 53 1.93 16.35 8.76
C ILE A 53 1.93 17.33 7.59
N SER A 54 1.32 18.50 7.74
CA SER A 54 1.36 19.58 6.74
C SER A 54 2.79 20.06 6.45
N SER A 55 3.59 20.22 7.49
CA SER A 55 4.99 20.61 7.36
C SER A 55 5.82 19.52 6.68
N ILE A 56 5.60 18.25 7.04
CA ILE A 56 6.26 17.10 6.43
C ILE A 56 5.90 17.02 4.94
N SER A 57 4.62 17.10 4.58
CA SER A 57 4.14 17.04 3.19
C SER A 57 4.84 18.09 2.31
N ARG A 58 4.85 19.34 2.79
CA ARG A 58 5.50 20.45 2.09
C ARG A 58 7.01 20.24 1.94
N SER A 59 7.65 19.69 2.96
CA SER A 59 9.08 19.40 2.94
C SER A 59 9.42 18.26 1.98
N LEU A 60 8.57 17.22 1.89
CA LEU A 60 8.72 16.14 0.92
C LEU A 60 8.56 16.63 -0.52
N LYS A 61 7.63 17.55 -0.76
CA LYS A 61 7.52 18.21 -2.06
C LYS A 61 8.80 19.00 -2.41
N GLY A 62 9.38 19.67 -1.42
CA GLY A 62 10.67 20.34 -1.57
C GLY A 62 11.80 19.37 -1.91
N LEU A 63 11.86 18.24 -1.21
CA LEU A 63 12.85 17.18 -1.43
C LEU A 63 12.75 16.58 -2.84
N ALA A 64 11.53 16.27 -3.30
CA ALA A 64 11.31 15.75 -4.65
C ALA A 64 11.85 16.69 -5.74
N LYS A 65 11.59 18.00 -5.58
CA LYS A 65 12.10 19.03 -6.50
C LYS A 65 13.62 19.18 -6.41
N GLU A 66 14.18 19.18 -5.22
CA GLU A 66 15.61 19.34 -4.97
C GLU A 66 16.42 18.21 -5.61
N LEU A 67 15.97 16.97 -5.42
CA LEU A 67 16.66 15.78 -5.94
C LEU A 67 16.26 15.43 -7.38
N ASN A 68 15.23 16.09 -7.91
CA ASN A 68 14.61 15.80 -9.21
C ASN A 68 14.23 14.33 -9.38
N ILE A 69 13.62 13.74 -8.35
CA ILE A 69 13.11 12.37 -8.33
C ILE A 69 11.71 12.32 -7.73
N PRO A 70 10.89 11.33 -8.11
CA PRO A 70 9.58 11.12 -7.49
C PRO A 70 9.72 10.69 -6.03
N VAL A 71 8.83 11.22 -5.19
CA VAL A 71 8.62 10.78 -3.81
C VAL A 71 7.20 10.23 -3.70
N ILE A 72 7.08 8.96 -3.37
CA ILE A 72 5.81 8.28 -3.10
C ILE A 72 5.66 8.15 -1.59
N ALA A 73 4.61 8.70 -1.03
CA ALA A 73 4.33 8.61 0.39
C ALA A 73 2.98 7.93 0.62
N LEU A 74 2.99 6.84 1.39
CA LEU A 74 1.77 6.19 1.83
C LEU A 74 1.14 7.04 2.95
N SER A 75 -0.18 7.09 2.97
CA SER A 75 -0.93 7.82 3.99
C SER A 75 -2.13 7.00 4.44
N GLN A 76 -2.34 6.93 5.73
CA GLN A 76 -3.54 6.33 6.29
C GLN A 76 -4.73 7.28 6.10
N LEU A 77 -5.87 6.71 5.73
CA LEU A 77 -7.13 7.44 5.64
C LEU A 77 -7.78 7.63 7.00
N ASN A 78 -8.63 8.64 7.13
CA ASN A 78 -9.49 8.82 8.29
C ASN A 78 -10.44 7.62 8.42
N ARG A 79 -10.62 7.12 9.64
CA ARG A 79 -11.53 6.00 9.92
C ARG A 79 -13.00 6.28 9.59
N SER A 80 -13.38 7.52 9.39
CA SER A 80 -14.74 7.91 8.95
C SER A 80 -15.16 7.22 7.63
N VAL A 81 -14.20 6.81 6.78
CA VAL A 81 -14.47 6.01 5.58
C VAL A 81 -15.16 4.69 5.93
N GLU A 82 -14.72 4.03 7.01
CA GLU A 82 -15.26 2.72 7.44
C GLU A 82 -16.70 2.81 7.93
N THR A 83 -17.09 3.95 8.51
CA THR A 83 -18.43 4.20 9.04
C THR A 83 -19.39 4.85 8.04
N ARG A 84 -18.85 5.31 6.89
CA ARG A 84 -19.66 5.90 5.83
C ARG A 84 -20.61 4.88 5.23
N GLY A 85 -21.85 5.30 4.95
CA GLY A 85 -22.81 4.48 4.18
C GLY A 85 -22.41 4.36 2.70
N GLY A 86 -23.04 3.42 1.99
CA GLY A 86 -22.80 3.20 0.56
C GLY A 86 -21.57 2.38 0.26
N ASP A 87 -20.91 2.68 -0.85
CA ASP A 87 -19.78 1.93 -1.40
C ASP A 87 -18.45 2.13 -0.65
N LYS A 88 -18.41 3.06 0.29
CA LYS A 88 -17.22 3.40 1.10
C LYS A 88 -15.99 3.74 0.26
N LYS A 89 -16.15 4.20 -0.98
CA LYS A 89 -15.02 4.62 -1.82
C LYS A 89 -14.29 5.80 -1.17
N PRO A 90 -12.96 5.72 -1.05
CA PRO A 90 -12.15 6.82 -0.52
C PRO A 90 -12.28 8.09 -1.37
N GLN A 91 -12.23 9.24 -0.70
CA GLN A 91 -12.32 10.56 -1.31
C GLN A 91 -11.22 11.48 -0.76
N LEU A 92 -10.92 12.58 -1.47
CA LEU A 92 -9.91 13.54 -1.02
C LEU A 92 -10.20 14.10 0.37
N SER A 93 -11.48 14.25 0.73
CA SER A 93 -11.90 14.66 2.08
C SER A 93 -11.48 13.67 3.19
N ASP A 94 -11.17 12.44 2.85
CA ASP A 94 -10.74 11.42 3.80
C ASP A 94 -9.26 11.56 4.21
N LEU A 95 -8.52 12.42 3.50
CA LEU A 95 -7.18 12.89 3.87
C LEU A 95 -7.21 14.07 4.85
N ARG A 96 -8.35 14.40 5.44
CA ARG A 96 -8.67 15.67 6.13
C ARG A 96 -7.84 16.00 7.38
N GLU A 97 -7.25 15.03 8.04
CA GLU A 97 -6.25 15.31 9.10
C GLU A 97 -4.93 15.85 8.51
N SER A 98 -4.90 16.03 7.19
CA SER A 98 -3.74 16.43 6.43
C SER A 98 -4.17 17.19 5.16
N GLY A 99 -5.04 18.18 5.30
CA GLY A 99 -5.58 18.97 4.16
C GLY A 99 -4.52 19.55 3.23
N SER A 100 -3.29 19.70 3.73
CA SER A 100 -2.13 20.10 2.94
C SER A 100 -1.58 18.98 2.05
N ILE A 101 -1.73 17.68 2.41
CA ILE A 101 -1.28 16.57 1.55
C ILE A 101 -1.95 16.68 0.19
N GLU A 102 -3.27 16.90 0.19
CA GLU A 102 -3.99 17.09 -1.06
C GLU A 102 -3.44 18.26 -1.86
N GLN A 103 -3.13 19.39 -1.21
CA GLN A 103 -2.64 20.57 -1.90
C GLN A 103 -1.21 20.40 -2.46
N ASP A 104 -0.32 19.78 -1.69
CA ASP A 104 1.09 19.62 -2.01
C ASP A 104 1.34 18.52 -3.05
N ALA A 105 0.58 17.41 -3.00
CA ALA A 105 0.74 16.30 -3.90
C ALA A 105 0.39 16.66 -5.35
N ASP A 106 1.20 16.19 -6.31
CA ASP A 106 0.88 16.29 -7.74
C ASP A 106 -0.15 15.26 -8.16
N MET A 107 -0.13 14.10 -7.51
CA MET A 107 -1.06 13.00 -7.73
C MET A 107 -1.50 12.43 -6.38
N VAL A 108 -2.79 12.13 -6.26
CA VAL A 108 -3.36 11.39 -5.14
C VAL A 108 -4.05 10.16 -5.70
N MET A 109 -3.64 9.01 -5.22
CA MET A 109 -4.22 7.73 -5.59
C MET A 109 -4.75 7.03 -4.35
N PHE A 110 -5.95 6.49 -4.42
CA PHE A 110 -6.51 5.62 -3.40
C PHE A 110 -6.51 4.18 -3.87
N LEU A 111 -6.17 3.29 -2.95
CA LEU A 111 -6.32 1.87 -3.14
C LEU A 111 -7.63 1.44 -2.47
N TYR A 112 -8.59 1.01 -3.26
CA TYR A 112 -9.90 0.61 -2.80
C TYR A 112 -10.14 -0.88 -3.03
N ARG A 113 -10.63 -1.56 -2.01
CA ARG A 113 -10.97 -2.98 -2.03
C ARG A 113 -12.35 -3.18 -1.40
N PRO A 114 -13.42 -3.36 -2.20
CA PRO A 114 -14.79 -3.54 -1.68
C PRO A 114 -14.90 -4.68 -0.67
N GLU A 115 -14.23 -5.82 -0.94
CA GLU A 115 -14.22 -6.99 -0.05
C GLU A 115 -13.71 -6.67 1.37
N TYR A 116 -12.80 -5.71 1.52
CA TYR A 116 -12.30 -5.25 2.82
C TYR A 116 -13.40 -4.65 3.69
N TYR A 117 -14.39 -4.02 3.06
CA TYR A 117 -15.56 -3.41 3.70
C TYR A 117 -16.78 -4.34 3.75
N ASN A 118 -16.61 -5.65 3.46
CA ASN A 118 -17.68 -6.64 3.36
C ASN A 118 -18.70 -6.34 2.24
N LEU A 119 -18.31 -5.61 1.22
CA LEU A 119 -19.10 -5.37 0.03
C LEU A 119 -18.76 -6.46 -1.00
N ASN A 120 -19.58 -7.51 -1.03
CA ASN A 120 -19.32 -8.70 -1.86
C ASN A 120 -20.06 -8.67 -3.21
N GLU A 121 -21.06 -7.79 -3.36
CA GLU A 121 -21.88 -7.66 -4.55
C GLU A 121 -21.97 -6.18 -4.97
N GLY A 122 -21.85 -5.92 -6.26
CA GLY A 122 -22.07 -4.63 -6.88
C GLY A 122 -23.56 -4.28 -6.98
N GLN A 123 -23.87 -3.05 -7.34
CA GLN A 123 -25.28 -2.59 -7.56
C GLN A 123 -25.97 -3.34 -8.71
N ASP A 124 -25.19 -3.91 -9.61
CA ASP A 124 -25.62 -4.75 -10.75
C ASP A 124 -25.69 -6.24 -10.40
N GLY A 125 -25.45 -6.63 -9.14
CA GLY A 125 -25.39 -8.01 -8.69
C GLY A 125 -24.09 -8.75 -9.04
N ALA A 126 -23.11 -8.08 -9.65
CA ALA A 126 -21.82 -8.69 -9.96
C ALA A 126 -21.00 -8.94 -8.69
N SER A 127 -20.26 -10.07 -8.66
CA SER A 127 -19.40 -10.39 -7.53
C SER A 127 -18.19 -9.44 -7.47
N LEU A 128 -18.00 -8.80 -6.32
CA LEU A 128 -16.86 -7.92 -6.02
C LEU A 128 -15.69 -8.63 -5.32
N LYS A 129 -15.76 -9.96 -5.17
CA LYS A 129 -14.67 -10.73 -4.54
C LYS A 129 -13.38 -10.61 -5.34
N GLY A 130 -12.31 -10.26 -4.64
CA GLY A 130 -11.00 -10.05 -5.24
C GLY A 130 -10.89 -8.83 -6.16
N VAL A 131 -11.97 -8.04 -6.32
CA VAL A 131 -11.90 -6.77 -7.06
C VAL A 131 -11.12 -5.75 -6.24
N SER A 132 -10.32 -4.98 -6.93
CA SER A 132 -9.55 -3.86 -6.39
C SER A 132 -9.57 -2.72 -7.38
N GLU A 133 -9.49 -1.51 -6.90
CA GLU A 133 -9.53 -0.32 -7.76
C GLU A 133 -8.45 0.67 -7.30
N ILE A 134 -7.64 1.16 -8.24
CA ILE A 134 -6.77 2.32 -8.01
C ILE A 134 -7.52 3.53 -8.51
N ILE A 135 -7.91 4.41 -7.59
CA ILE A 135 -8.66 5.63 -7.88
C ILE A 135 -7.68 6.80 -7.93
N ILE A 136 -7.46 7.37 -9.12
CA ILE A 136 -6.68 8.59 -9.31
C ILE A 136 -7.60 9.77 -9.01
N ALA A 137 -7.63 10.19 -7.74
CA ALA A 137 -8.55 11.23 -7.27
C ALA A 137 -8.05 12.64 -7.55
N LYS A 138 -6.74 12.81 -7.68
CA LYS A 138 -6.09 14.06 -8.11
C LYS A 138 -4.94 13.76 -9.05
N HIS A 139 -4.84 14.53 -10.12
CA HIS A 139 -3.70 14.52 -11.02
C HIS A 139 -3.48 15.94 -11.58
N ARG A 140 -2.38 16.59 -11.18
CA ARG A 140 -2.15 18.02 -11.53
C ARG A 140 -1.98 18.23 -13.03
N ASN A 141 -1.35 17.29 -13.73
CA ASN A 141 -0.98 17.42 -15.14
C ASN A 141 -1.66 16.35 -16.02
N GLY A 142 -2.71 15.70 -15.55
CA GLY A 142 -3.40 14.65 -16.30
C GLY A 142 -4.84 14.42 -15.81
N PRO A 143 -5.56 13.50 -16.44
CA PRO A 143 -6.92 13.16 -16.06
C PRO A 143 -6.97 12.43 -14.72
N THR A 144 -8.11 12.55 -14.05
CA THR A 144 -8.52 11.67 -12.95
C THR A 144 -9.29 10.48 -13.51
N GLY A 145 -9.41 9.42 -12.74
CA GLY A 145 -10.12 8.21 -13.17
C GLY A 145 -9.82 7.04 -12.26
N SER A 146 -10.18 5.84 -12.68
CA SER A 146 -9.86 4.63 -11.93
C SER A 146 -9.40 3.49 -12.84
N VAL A 147 -8.63 2.59 -12.26
CA VAL A 147 -8.13 1.37 -12.90
C VAL A 147 -8.55 0.19 -12.05
N GLU A 148 -9.30 -0.75 -12.63
CA GLU A 148 -9.66 -1.98 -11.96
C GLU A 148 -8.51 -2.98 -12.01
N LEU A 149 -8.24 -3.60 -10.87
CA LEU A 149 -7.28 -4.67 -10.67
C LEU A 149 -7.95 -5.83 -9.95
N ARG A 150 -7.26 -6.95 -9.87
CA ARG A 150 -7.61 -8.06 -9.00
C ARG A 150 -6.61 -8.16 -7.84
N PHE A 151 -7.09 -8.61 -6.69
CA PHE A 151 -6.28 -8.80 -5.49
C PHE A 151 -6.44 -10.22 -4.95
N ASN A 152 -5.32 -10.94 -4.84
CA ASN A 152 -5.29 -12.23 -4.17
C ASN A 152 -4.88 -12.05 -2.71
N LYS A 153 -5.84 -12.24 -1.80
CA LYS A 153 -5.62 -12.05 -0.36
C LYS A 153 -4.65 -13.06 0.27
N ASN A 154 -4.54 -14.26 -0.31
CA ASN A 154 -3.67 -15.31 0.22
C ASN A 154 -2.19 -14.98 0.01
N PHE A 155 -1.87 -14.20 -1.03
CA PHE A 155 -0.51 -13.83 -1.37
C PHE A 155 -0.25 -12.32 -1.25
N GLY A 156 -1.26 -11.52 -0.90
CA GLY A 156 -1.12 -10.05 -0.84
C GLY A 156 -0.76 -9.41 -2.19
N ARG A 157 -1.16 -10.04 -3.31
CA ARG A 157 -0.72 -9.65 -4.65
C ARG A 157 -1.84 -9.04 -5.48
N PHE A 158 -1.51 -7.96 -6.19
CA PHE A 158 -2.36 -7.35 -7.21
C PHE A 158 -1.94 -7.84 -8.61
N TYR A 159 -2.91 -7.92 -9.53
CA TYR A 159 -2.70 -8.28 -10.93
C TYR A 159 -3.78 -7.67 -11.81
N ASP A 160 -3.53 -7.65 -13.11
CA ASP A 160 -4.45 -7.08 -14.10
C ASP A 160 -5.74 -7.89 -14.21
N ALA A 161 -6.87 -7.20 -14.40
CA ALA A 161 -8.19 -7.83 -14.48
C ALA A 161 -8.33 -8.86 -15.62
N GLY A 162 -7.52 -8.74 -16.68
CA GLY A 162 -7.50 -9.65 -17.85
C GLY A 162 -6.50 -10.81 -17.76
N GLY A 163 -5.55 -10.79 -16.80
CA GLY A 163 -4.47 -11.78 -16.70
C GLY A 163 -4.77 -13.04 -15.88
N LEU A 164 -6.00 -13.20 -15.40
CA LEU A 164 -6.39 -14.20 -14.39
C LEU A 164 -6.33 -15.66 -14.85
N ALA A 165 -6.55 -15.94 -16.12
CA ALA A 165 -6.70 -17.33 -16.57
C ALA A 165 -5.38 -18.10 -16.56
N ASP A 166 -4.27 -17.43 -16.92
CA ASP A 166 -2.97 -18.09 -17.03
C ASP A 166 -2.23 -18.16 -15.69
N GLU A 167 -2.30 -17.12 -14.85
CA GLU A 167 -1.63 -17.11 -13.54
C GLU A 167 -2.30 -18.03 -12.50
N MET A 168 -3.63 -18.21 -12.55
CA MET A 168 -4.31 -19.16 -11.65
C MET A 168 -4.02 -20.63 -12.01
N GLN A 169 -3.72 -20.95 -13.26
CA GLN A 169 -3.28 -22.30 -13.65
C GLN A 169 -1.88 -22.60 -13.11
N GLU A 170 -0.99 -21.65 -13.10
CA GLU A 170 0.36 -21.80 -12.55
C GLU A 170 0.32 -22.05 -11.02
N PHE A 171 -0.55 -21.33 -10.28
CA PHE A 171 -0.69 -21.47 -8.83
C PHE A 171 -1.38 -22.79 -8.39
N ASN A 172 -2.33 -23.30 -9.16
CA ASN A 172 -2.96 -24.59 -8.90
C ASN A 172 -2.01 -25.78 -9.14
N SER A 173 -0.87 -25.55 -9.75
CA SER A 173 0.16 -26.59 -9.97
C SER A 173 1.05 -26.86 -8.75
N TYR A 174 1.07 -25.97 -7.75
CA TYR A 174 1.80 -26.20 -6.52
C TYR A 174 1.05 -27.15 -5.61
N LYS A 175 1.56 -28.40 -5.50
CA LYS A 175 1.08 -29.35 -4.50
C LYS A 175 1.38 -28.80 -3.11
N THR A 176 0.34 -28.56 -2.31
CA THR A 176 0.49 -28.30 -0.88
C THR A 176 1.05 -29.54 -0.22
N LEU A 177 2.28 -29.47 0.28
CA LEU A 177 2.83 -30.53 1.13
C LEU A 177 2.15 -30.43 2.50
N PRO A 178 1.59 -31.53 3.02
CA PRO A 178 1.01 -31.50 4.36
C PRO A 178 2.09 -31.19 5.41
N SER A 179 1.76 -30.30 6.34
CA SER A 179 2.66 -30.02 7.46
C SER A 179 2.87 -31.31 8.30
N LYS A 180 4.07 -31.47 8.87
CA LYS A 180 4.43 -32.63 9.71
C LYS A 180 3.48 -32.95 10.87
N GLY A 181 2.45 -32.16 11.13
CA GLY A 181 1.47 -32.35 12.20
C GLY A 181 0.15 -33.02 11.80
N ASN A 182 -0.12 -33.23 10.52
CA ASN A 182 -1.40 -33.76 10.04
C ASN A 182 -1.26 -35.16 9.43
N PHE A 183 -0.66 -36.09 10.15
CA PHE A 183 -0.82 -37.50 9.82
C PHE A 183 -2.18 -37.96 10.35
N MET A 184 -3.20 -38.01 9.50
CA MET A 184 -4.36 -38.85 9.74
C MET A 184 -3.85 -40.30 9.73
N LYS A 185 -4.08 -41.04 10.80
CA LYS A 185 -3.90 -42.50 10.81
C LYS A 185 -5.02 -43.06 9.93
N ASP A 186 -4.65 -43.74 8.86
CA ASP A 186 -5.60 -44.53 8.12
C ASP A 186 -6.12 -45.64 9.02
N GLU A 187 -7.38 -46.02 8.89
CA GLU A 187 -8.09 -47.00 9.76
C GLU A 187 -7.45 -48.39 9.74
N ASP A 188 -6.49 -48.66 8.88
CA ASP A 188 -5.84 -49.99 8.72
C ASP A 188 -4.47 -50.14 9.41
N GLY A 189 -4.01 -49.15 10.18
CA GLY A 189 -2.88 -49.35 11.12
C GLY A 189 -1.50 -49.59 10.48
N LYS A 190 -1.31 -49.40 9.18
CA LYS A 190 0.01 -49.52 8.51
C LYS A 190 0.63 -48.15 8.31
N GLY A 191 1.71 -47.90 9.04
CA GLY A 191 2.47 -46.64 8.96
C GLY A 191 3.13 -46.47 7.60
N ALA A 192 2.95 -45.32 7.00
CA ALA A 192 3.69 -44.89 5.81
C ALA A 192 5.14 -44.56 6.20
N GLU A 193 6.09 -45.05 5.40
CA GLU A 193 7.53 -44.85 5.58
C GLU A 193 7.88 -43.35 5.56
N SER A 194 8.72 -42.95 6.51
CA SER A 194 9.26 -41.59 6.60
C SER A 194 10.27 -41.36 5.49
N PHE A 195 10.01 -40.37 4.61
CA PHE A 195 11.05 -39.81 3.76
C PHE A 195 11.78 -38.71 4.53
N ASP A 196 13.03 -38.99 4.89
CA ASP A 196 13.97 -38.00 5.39
C ASP A 196 14.38 -37.09 4.21
N ILE A 197 14.06 -35.80 4.31
CA ILE A 197 14.56 -34.78 3.42
C ILE A 197 15.61 -33.97 4.20
N PHE A 198 16.84 -34.04 3.73
CA PHE A 198 17.96 -33.18 4.13
C PHE A 198 17.71 -31.75 3.80
#